data_7215a61d4abaa3000e0a08a571747cb8
#
_entry.id   7215a61d4abaa3000e0a08a571747cb8
#
_cell.length_a   1.000
_cell.length_b   1.000
_cell.length_c   1.000
_cell.angle_alpha   90.00
_cell.angle_beta   90.00
_cell.angle_gamma   90.00
#
_symmetry.space_group_name_H-M   'P 1'
#
loop_
_entity.id
_entity.type
_entity.pdbx_description
1 polymer ?
#
loop_
_entity_poly.entity_id
_entity_poly.type
_entity_poly.pdbx_seq_one_letter_code
_entity_poly.pdbx_strand_id
1 'polypeptide(L)'
;MAEISIRPAQAADAAAMSALIEQFAAQNLMLPRSTAQIMRALPDFLVAVETNAESAAARVVGCGSVAALAPDLAEVRSLAVDASQHGNGLGGLLVGKLLDLALARGFKQVCALTLRPRFFERLGFEVVDRWSI
;
A
#
# COMPACT_ATOMS: atom_id res chain seq x y z
N MET A 1 -24.27 -2.77 5.55
CA MET A 1 -23.36 -1.67 5.23
C MET A 1 -21.92 -2.17 5.23
N ALA A 2 -21.14 -1.82 4.23
CA ALA A 2 -19.76 -2.24 4.15
C ALA A 2 -18.88 -1.37 5.04
N GLU A 3 -17.95 -1.99 5.75
CA GLU A 3 -16.95 -1.31 6.56
C GLU A 3 -15.55 -1.65 6.04
N ILE A 4 -14.67 -0.68 6.05
CA ILE A 4 -13.28 -0.87 5.64
C ILE A 4 -12.39 -0.62 6.85
N SER A 5 -11.51 -1.58 7.11
CA SER A 5 -10.48 -1.46 8.14
C SER A 5 -9.10 -1.67 7.54
N ILE A 6 -8.10 -0.96 8.08
CA ILE A 6 -6.71 -1.11 7.68
C ILE A 6 -5.98 -1.79 8.83
N ARG A 7 -5.26 -2.86 8.53
CA ARG A 7 -4.55 -3.65 9.52
C ARG A 7 -3.27 -4.24 8.93
N PRO A 8 -2.36 -4.75 9.78
CA PRO A 8 -1.23 -5.52 9.27
C PRO A 8 -1.68 -6.72 8.45
N ALA A 9 -0.96 -7.03 7.39
CA ALA A 9 -1.26 -8.16 6.54
C ALA A 9 -0.99 -9.48 7.28
N GLN A 10 -1.81 -10.47 6.98
CA GLN A 10 -1.69 -11.83 7.49
C GLN A 10 -1.38 -12.77 6.33
N ALA A 11 -0.84 -13.95 6.62
CA ALA A 11 -0.50 -14.92 5.59
C ALA A 11 -1.69 -15.25 4.67
N ALA A 12 -2.89 -15.34 5.22
CA ALA A 12 -4.10 -15.62 4.46
C ALA A 12 -4.46 -14.52 3.45
N ASP A 13 -3.92 -13.32 3.60
CA ASP A 13 -4.19 -12.19 2.69
C ASP A 13 -3.30 -12.22 1.44
N ALA A 14 -2.19 -12.95 1.46
CA ALA A 14 -1.14 -12.82 0.47
C ALA A 14 -1.61 -13.10 -0.97
N ALA A 15 -2.44 -14.11 -1.17
CA ALA A 15 -2.95 -14.45 -2.50
C ALA A 15 -3.84 -13.33 -3.05
N ALA A 16 -4.73 -12.77 -2.22
CA ALA A 16 -5.61 -11.68 -2.63
C ALA A 16 -4.82 -10.39 -2.89
N MET A 17 -3.77 -10.12 -2.10
CA MET A 17 -2.88 -8.98 -2.30
C MET A 17 -2.15 -9.09 -3.63
N SER A 18 -1.60 -10.28 -3.94
CA SER A 18 -0.91 -10.53 -5.19
C SER A 18 -1.85 -10.33 -6.39
N ALA A 19 -3.07 -10.83 -6.29
CA ALA A 19 -4.08 -10.65 -7.34
C ALA A 19 -4.47 -9.18 -7.54
N LEU A 20 -4.61 -8.43 -6.45
CA LEU A 20 -4.92 -7.00 -6.52
C LEU A 20 -3.79 -6.23 -7.20
N ILE A 21 -2.55 -6.48 -6.81
CA ILE A 21 -1.38 -5.83 -7.41
C ILE A 21 -1.30 -6.18 -8.90
N GLU A 22 -1.58 -7.44 -9.27
CA GLU A 22 -1.53 -7.89 -10.67
C GLU A 22 -2.50 -7.13 -11.56
N GLN A 23 -3.64 -6.69 -11.06
CA GLN A 23 -4.58 -5.87 -11.85
C GLN A 23 -3.90 -4.61 -12.39
N PHE A 24 -3.00 -4.01 -11.62
CA PHE A 24 -2.27 -2.81 -12.01
C PHE A 24 -0.97 -3.13 -12.71
N ALA A 25 -0.28 -4.20 -12.32
CA ALA A 25 0.94 -4.65 -12.98
C ALA A 25 0.68 -5.04 -14.43
N ALA A 26 -0.46 -5.66 -14.72
CA ALA A 26 -0.88 -6.00 -16.08
C ALA A 26 -1.07 -4.77 -16.98
N GLN A 27 -1.29 -3.60 -16.37
CA GLN A 27 -1.42 -2.32 -17.07
C GLN A 27 -0.11 -1.52 -17.07
N ASN A 28 0.99 -2.13 -16.65
CA ASN A 28 2.31 -1.49 -16.51
C ASN A 28 2.32 -0.29 -15.55
N LEU A 29 1.42 -0.29 -14.57
CA LEU A 29 1.30 0.80 -13.60
C LEU A 29 2.15 0.55 -12.35
N MET A 30 2.56 -0.68 -12.12
CA MET A 30 3.43 -1.06 -11.01
C MET A 30 4.07 -2.43 -11.29
N LEU A 31 5.06 -2.77 -10.47
CA LEU A 31 5.70 -4.07 -10.56
C LEU A 31 4.83 -5.15 -9.92
N PRO A 32 4.77 -6.36 -10.51
CA PRO A 32 4.05 -7.47 -9.90
C PRO A 32 4.74 -7.95 -8.62
N ARG A 33 3.97 -8.55 -7.74
CA ARG A 33 4.47 -9.21 -6.53
C ARG A 33 3.83 -10.60 -6.45
N SER A 34 4.66 -11.62 -6.40
CA SER A 34 4.16 -12.97 -6.18
C SER A 34 3.71 -13.16 -4.72
N THR A 35 2.87 -14.16 -4.50
CA THR A 35 2.48 -14.55 -3.14
C THR A 35 3.71 -14.83 -2.27
N ALA A 36 4.72 -15.51 -2.82
CA ALA A 36 5.95 -15.82 -2.09
C ALA A 36 6.73 -14.55 -1.71
N GLN A 37 6.80 -13.57 -2.61
CA GLN A 37 7.46 -12.29 -2.31
C GLN A 37 6.73 -11.54 -1.20
N ILE A 38 5.41 -11.52 -1.23
CA ILE A 38 4.59 -10.88 -0.20
C ILE A 38 4.80 -11.59 1.14
N MET A 39 4.80 -12.92 1.15
CA MET A 39 5.01 -13.69 2.37
C MET A 39 6.36 -13.40 3.02
N ARG A 40 7.41 -13.21 2.23
CA ARG A 40 8.75 -12.88 2.76
C ARG A 40 8.81 -11.49 3.39
N ALA A 41 7.96 -10.55 2.95
CA ALA A 41 7.93 -9.18 3.44
C ALA A 41 6.64 -8.88 4.20
N LEU A 42 5.94 -9.89 4.69
CA LEU A 42 4.62 -9.76 5.28
C LEU A 42 4.54 -8.69 6.39
N PRO A 43 5.50 -8.58 7.32
CA PRO A 43 5.44 -7.57 8.37
C PRO A 43 5.48 -6.12 7.86
N ASP A 44 5.91 -5.92 6.61
CA ASP A 44 6.02 -4.59 6.00
C ASP A 44 4.73 -4.14 5.33
N PHE A 45 3.74 -5.04 5.21
CA PHE A 45 2.50 -4.77 4.48
C PHE A 45 1.33 -4.44 5.40
N LEU A 46 0.55 -3.45 4.97
CA LEU A 46 -0.80 -3.20 5.48
C LEU A 46 -1.81 -3.59 4.42
N VAL A 47 -2.98 -4.04 4.87
CA VAL A 47 -4.12 -4.34 3.99
C VAL A 47 -5.32 -3.52 4.42
N ALA A 48 -6.14 -3.13 3.44
CA ALA A 48 -7.47 -2.60 3.67
C ALA A 48 -8.45 -3.73 3.36
N VAL A 49 -9.30 -4.04 4.31
CA VAL A 49 -10.25 -5.14 4.21
C VAL A 49 -11.66 -4.59 4.34
N GLU A 50 -12.49 -4.94 3.36
CA GLU A 50 -13.90 -4.61 3.38
C GLU A 50 -14.69 -5.79 3.97
N THR A 51 -15.50 -5.49 4.96
CA THR A 51 -16.43 -6.46 5.54
C THR A 51 -17.85 -5.97 5.33
N ASN A 52 -18.77 -6.91 5.13
CA ASN A 52 -20.18 -6.60 5.01
C ASN A 52 -20.94 -7.40 6.05
N ALA A 53 -21.72 -6.73 6.88
CA ALA A 53 -22.49 -7.36 7.95
C ALA A 53 -23.46 -8.45 7.43
N GLU A 54 -23.90 -8.33 6.17
CA GLU A 54 -24.85 -9.28 5.58
C GLU A 54 -24.18 -10.53 5.04
N SER A 55 -22.89 -10.48 4.68
CA SER A 55 -22.23 -11.62 4.03
C SER A 55 -21.12 -12.25 4.86
N ALA A 56 -20.72 -11.68 5.97
CA ALA A 56 -19.63 -12.16 6.82
C ALA A 56 -18.30 -12.40 6.07
N ALA A 57 -18.27 -12.18 4.74
CA ALA A 57 -17.07 -12.35 3.93
C ALA A 57 -16.20 -11.09 4.00
N ALA A 58 -14.90 -11.29 4.19
CA ALA A 58 -13.93 -10.21 4.15
C ALA A 58 -13.22 -10.20 2.79
N ARG A 59 -13.01 -9.02 2.21
CA ARG A 59 -12.37 -8.88 0.92
C ARG A 59 -11.23 -7.87 1.00
N VAL A 60 -10.06 -8.22 0.51
CA VAL A 60 -8.95 -7.28 0.43
C VAL A 60 -9.23 -6.29 -0.70
N VAL A 61 -9.30 -5.01 -0.36
CA VAL A 61 -9.59 -3.92 -1.32
C VAL A 61 -8.45 -2.93 -1.43
N GLY A 62 -7.39 -3.11 -0.68
CA GLY A 62 -6.20 -2.26 -0.77
C GLY A 62 -5.03 -2.87 -0.07
N CYS A 63 -3.84 -2.45 -0.45
CA CYS A 63 -2.61 -2.85 0.23
C CYS A 63 -1.50 -1.84 -0.04
N GLY A 64 -0.45 -1.94 0.73
CA GLY A 64 0.77 -1.18 0.53
C GLY A 64 1.84 -1.64 1.50
N SER A 65 3.08 -1.27 1.24
CA SER A 65 4.19 -1.66 2.09
C SER A 65 5.16 -0.51 2.32
N VAL A 66 5.96 -0.67 3.37
CA VAL A 66 7.08 0.21 3.69
C VAL A 66 8.35 -0.62 3.60
N ALA A 67 9.29 -0.18 2.79
CA ALA A 67 10.58 -0.85 2.64
C ALA A 67 11.71 0.11 3.00
N ALA A 68 12.73 -0.38 3.68
CA ALA A 68 13.91 0.42 3.98
C ALA A 68 14.77 0.56 2.72
N LEU A 69 15.12 1.80 2.36
CA LEU A 69 16.08 2.09 1.31
C LEU A 69 17.45 2.47 1.88
N ALA A 70 17.44 3.10 3.05
CA ALA A 70 18.62 3.54 3.77
C ALA A 70 18.24 3.61 5.25
N PRO A 71 19.19 3.77 6.18
CA PRO A 71 18.87 3.79 7.61
C PRO A 71 17.78 4.79 8.02
N ASP A 72 17.73 5.95 7.36
CA ASP A 72 16.77 7.00 7.67
C ASP A 72 15.68 7.17 6.61
N LEU A 73 15.70 6.38 5.53
CA LEU A 73 14.82 6.55 4.38
C LEU A 73 14.03 5.27 4.12
N ALA A 74 12.72 5.38 4.14
CA ALA A 74 11.81 4.30 3.73
C ALA A 74 11.13 4.65 2.41
N GLU A 75 10.65 3.62 1.72
CA GLU A 75 9.89 3.77 0.49
C GLU A 75 8.52 3.13 0.65
N VAL A 76 7.47 3.86 0.26
CA VAL A 76 6.13 3.28 0.08
C VAL A 76 6.13 2.51 -1.23
N ARG A 77 5.81 1.21 -1.16
CA ARG A 77 5.78 0.29 -2.30
C ARG A 77 4.46 -0.43 -2.41
N SER A 78 4.20 -0.93 -3.60
CA SER A 78 3.09 -1.87 -3.84
C SER A 78 1.73 -1.34 -3.39
N LEU A 79 1.55 -0.02 -3.48
CA LEU A 79 0.28 0.62 -3.13
C LEU A 79 -0.74 0.31 -4.23
N ALA A 80 -1.77 -0.41 -3.88
CA ALA A 80 -2.84 -0.79 -4.80
C ALA A 80 -4.19 -0.67 -4.10
N VAL A 81 -5.15 -0.06 -4.78
CA VAL A 81 -6.52 0.09 -4.29
C VAL A 81 -7.47 -0.42 -5.36
N ASP A 82 -8.34 -1.34 -4.98
CA ASP A 82 -9.32 -1.90 -5.90
C ASP A 82 -10.18 -0.80 -6.53
N ALA A 83 -10.54 -0.97 -7.81
CA ALA A 83 -11.31 0.03 -8.55
C ALA A 83 -12.64 0.38 -7.87
N SER A 84 -13.25 -0.58 -7.16
CA SER A 84 -14.49 -0.35 -6.41
C SER A 84 -14.35 0.71 -5.32
N GLN A 85 -13.11 1.00 -4.89
CA GLN A 85 -12.82 1.97 -3.84
C GLN A 85 -12.19 3.26 -4.36
N HIS A 86 -12.03 3.42 -5.67
CA HIS A 86 -11.47 4.64 -6.23
C HIS A 86 -12.41 5.81 -5.97
N GLY A 87 -11.83 6.97 -5.62
CA GLY A 87 -12.60 8.17 -5.30
C GLY A 87 -13.09 8.24 -3.85
N ASN A 88 -12.86 7.21 -3.04
CA ASN A 88 -13.31 7.16 -1.64
C ASN A 88 -12.23 7.60 -0.62
N GLY A 89 -11.05 7.99 -1.10
CA GLY A 89 -9.96 8.42 -0.23
C GLY A 89 -9.19 7.27 0.43
N LEU A 90 -9.45 6.01 0.07
CA LEU A 90 -8.78 4.86 0.68
C LEU A 90 -7.28 4.86 0.44
N GLY A 91 -6.84 5.25 -0.76
CA GLY A 91 -5.41 5.35 -1.07
C GLY A 91 -4.68 6.29 -0.12
N GLY A 92 -5.27 7.47 0.13
CA GLY A 92 -4.71 8.44 1.07
C GLY A 92 -4.68 7.92 2.50
N LEU A 93 -5.72 7.20 2.93
CA LEU A 93 -5.75 6.58 4.27
C LEU A 93 -4.66 5.52 4.40
N LEU A 94 -4.47 4.68 3.38
CA LEU A 94 -3.41 3.68 3.37
C LEU A 94 -2.03 4.33 3.47
N VAL A 95 -1.76 5.36 2.67
CA VAL A 95 -0.48 6.07 2.74
C VAL A 95 -0.28 6.67 4.12
N GLY A 96 -1.31 7.28 4.72
CA GLY A 96 -1.23 7.81 6.08
C GLY A 96 -0.83 6.75 7.09
N LYS A 97 -1.41 5.55 7.01
CA LYS A 97 -1.06 4.44 7.90
C LYS A 97 0.33 3.90 7.63
N LEU A 98 0.77 3.87 6.37
CA LEU A 98 2.13 3.47 6.03
C LEU A 98 3.16 4.48 6.54
N LEU A 99 2.85 5.78 6.51
CA LEU A 99 3.69 6.81 7.10
C LEU A 99 3.80 6.63 8.62
N ASP A 100 2.69 6.32 9.29
CA ASP A 100 2.71 6.02 10.72
C ASP A 100 3.60 4.82 11.02
N LEU A 101 3.53 3.78 10.20
CA LEU A 101 4.36 2.59 10.35
C LEU A 101 5.84 2.93 10.17
N ALA A 102 6.18 3.72 9.15
CA ALA A 102 7.55 4.16 8.91
C ALA A 102 8.09 4.98 10.08
N LEU A 103 7.28 5.91 10.60
CA LEU A 103 7.64 6.72 11.75
C LEU A 103 7.87 5.87 12.99
N ALA A 104 7.00 4.90 13.25
CA ALA A 104 7.13 3.98 14.37
C ALA A 104 8.41 3.13 14.30
N ARG A 105 8.92 2.89 13.08
CA ARG A 105 10.16 2.17 12.84
C ARG A 105 11.40 3.06 12.88
N GLY A 106 11.23 4.35 13.12
CA GLY A 106 12.34 5.31 13.26
C GLY A 106 12.83 5.95 11.96
N PHE A 107 12.13 5.75 10.85
CA PHE A 107 12.51 6.42 9.60
C PHE A 107 12.17 7.91 9.67
N LYS A 108 13.09 8.74 9.21
CA LYS A 108 12.93 10.20 9.22
C LYS A 108 12.38 10.74 7.91
N GLN A 109 12.56 9.98 6.83
CA GLN A 109 12.11 10.36 5.50
C GLN A 109 11.42 9.19 4.84
N VAL A 110 10.40 9.49 4.04
CA VAL A 110 9.67 8.49 3.27
C VAL A 110 9.55 9.01 1.84
N CYS A 111 9.87 8.16 0.88
CA CYS A 111 9.71 8.48 -0.53
C CYS A 111 8.77 7.48 -1.21
N ALA A 112 8.36 7.81 -2.42
CA ALA A 112 7.61 6.94 -3.30
C ALA A 112 8.10 7.14 -4.73
N LEU A 113 8.39 6.04 -5.42
CA LEU A 113 8.63 6.08 -6.86
C LEU A 113 7.26 5.84 -7.51
N THR A 114 6.75 6.83 -8.22
CA THR A 114 5.36 6.80 -8.66
C THR A 114 5.16 7.33 -10.05
N LEU A 115 4.17 6.77 -10.76
CA LEU A 115 3.65 7.33 -11.99
C LEU A 115 2.51 8.33 -11.72
N ARG A 116 2.17 8.55 -10.44
CA ARG A 116 1.09 9.46 -10.02
C ARG A 116 1.60 10.49 -9.01
N PRO A 117 2.50 11.38 -9.40
CA PRO A 117 3.08 12.34 -8.46
C PRO A 117 2.03 13.24 -7.80
N ARG A 118 0.98 13.63 -8.52
CA ARG A 118 -0.06 14.51 -7.96
C ARG A 118 -0.81 13.88 -6.79
N PHE A 119 -1.02 12.57 -6.83
CA PHE A 119 -1.65 11.86 -5.73
C PHE A 119 -0.82 12.03 -4.45
N PHE A 120 0.49 11.82 -4.54
CA PHE A 120 1.38 11.95 -3.39
C PHE A 120 1.60 13.40 -2.98
N GLU A 121 1.64 14.33 -3.93
CA GLU A 121 1.75 15.75 -3.62
C GLU A 121 0.57 16.24 -2.76
N ARG A 122 -0.64 15.77 -3.05
CA ARG A 122 -1.82 16.10 -2.24
C ARG A 122 -1.72 15.56 -0.82
N LEU A 123 -0.88 14.58 -0.58
CA LEU A 123 -0.63 14.00 0.75
C LEU A 123 0.57 14.62 1.44
N GLY A 124 1.17 15.66 0.86
CA GLY A 124 2.29 16.38 1.44
C GLY A 124 3.68 15.96 0.96
N PHE A 125 3.76 15.06 -0.01
CA PHE A 125 5.03 14.70 -0.63
C PHE A 125 5.48 15.78 -1.61
N GLU A 126 6.79 15.95 -1.71
CA GLU A 126 7.41 16.84 -2.71
C GLU A 126 8.02 16.03 -3.83
N VAL A 127 7.86 16.51 -5.06
CA VAL A 127 8.58 15.92 -6.20
C VAL A 127 10.03 16.38 -6.15
N VAL A 128 10.96 15.42 -6.13
CA VAL A 128 12.39 15.69 -6.09
C VAL A 128 13.09 14.91 -7.19
N ASP A 129 14.30 15.35 -7.54
CA ASP A 129 15.18 14.57 -8.42
C ASP A 129 15.56 13.29 -7.68
N ARG A 130 15.41 12.13 -8.33
CA ARG A 130 15.71 10.83 -7.73
C ARG A 130 17.14 10.71 -7.24
N TRP A 131 18.05 11.52 -7.77
CA TRP A 131 19.46 11.53 -7.37
C TRP A 131 19.71 12.34 -6.09
N SER A 132 18.70 13.08 -5.61
CA SER A 132 18.82 13.88 -4.39
C SER A 132 18.38 13.13 -3.13
N ILE A 133 17.93 11.90 -3.30
CA ILE A 133 17.48 11.06 -2.19
C ILE A 133 18.65 10.29 -1.58
#